data_b631d0ee8e3d6b671f27320904195ac9
#
_entry.id   b631d0ee8e3d6b671f27320904195ac9
#
_cell.length_a   1.000
_cell.length_b   1.000
_cell.length_c   1.000
_cell.angle_alpha   90.00
_cell.angle_beta   90.00
_cell.angle_gamma   90.00
#
_symmetry.space_group_name_H-M   'P 1'
#
loop_
_entity.id
_entity.type
_entity.pdbx_description
1 polymer ?
#
loop_
_entity_poly.entity_id
_entity_poly.type
_entity_poly.pdbx_seq_one_letter_code
_entity_poly.pdbx_strand_id
1 'polypeptide(L)'
;MQVVLVVVLLLTGVVIAQKKPVQNVSPQRHPNIAAAQRLVDQAYQKITAAQKANEFDMDGHAAKAKELLDQVNNELKQAAEAANRNK
;
A
#
# COMPACT_ATOMS: atom_id res chain seq x y z
N MET A 1 -24.88 -25.98 -2.59
CA MET A 1 -24.09 -25.92 -2.78
C MET A 1 -23.43 -24.99 -3.57
N GLN A 2 -23.84 -24.38 -4.40
CA GLN A 2 -23.31 -23.45 -5.15
C GLN A 2 -22.84 -22.26 -4.45
N VAL A 3 -23.27 -22.10 -3.38
CA VAL A 3 -22.94 -20.97 -2.59
C VAL A 3 -21.44 -20.81 -2.41
N VAL A 4 -20.81 -21.90 -2.32
CA VAL A 4 -19.42 -21.89 -2.08
C VAL A 4 -18.63 -21.23 -3.17
N LEU A 5 -19.10 -21.34 -4.35
CA LEU A 5 -18.40 -20.78 -5.45
C LEU A 5 -18.29 -19.30 -5.37
N VAL A 6 -19.30 -18.71 -4.88
CA VAL A 6 -19.33 -17.27 -4.79
C VAL A 6 -18.24 -16.77 -3.93
N VAL A 7 -18.00 -17.47 -2.88
CA VAL A 7 -17.02 -17.05 -1.92
C VAL A 7 -15.64 -17.02 -2.55
N VAL A 8 -15.39 -18.00 -3.34
CA VAL A 8 -14.12 -18.11 -3.95
C VAL A 8 -13.84 -16.92 -4.85
N LEU A 9 -14.83 -16.51 -5.56
CA LEU A 9 -14.65 -15.41 -6.45
C LEU A 9 -14.28 -14.15 -5.71
N LEU A 10 -14.89 -13.97 -4.60
CA LEU A 10 -14.63 -12.77 -3.85
C LEU A 10 -13.20 -12.73 -3.39
N LEU A 11 -12.70 -13.86 -3.00
CA LEU A 11 -11.35 -13.90 -2.52
C LEU A 11 -10.36 -13.51 -3.57
N THR A 12 -10.60 -13.99 -4.77
CA THR A 12 -9.66 -13.66 -5.79
C THR A 12 -9.65 -12.20 -6.06
N GLY A 13 -10.75 -11.59 -6.07
CA GLY A 13 -10.82 -10.19 -6.34
C GLY A 13 -10.04 -9.39 -5.35
N VAL A 14 -10.09 -9.79 -4.14
CA VAL A 14 -9.42 -9.07 -3.10
C VAL A 14 -7.92 -9.10 -3.28
N VAL A 15 -7.42 -10.24 -3.62
CA VAL A 15 -6.00 -10.37 -3.79
C VAL A 15 -5.47 -9.47 -4.88
N ILE A 16 -6.21 -9.39 -5.94
CA ILE A 16 -5.77 -8.59 -7.05
C ILE A 16 -5.79 -7.12 -6.76
N ALA A 17 -6.60 -6.73 -5.83
CA ALA A 17 -6.75 -5.32 -5.55
C ALA A 17 -5.59 -4.65 -4.84
N GLN A 18 -4.69 -5.42 -4.27
CA GLN A 18 -3.59 -4.79 -3.56
C GLN A 18 -2.55 -4.23 -4.48
N LYS A 19 -2.22 -2.97 -4.31
CA LYS A 19 -1.26 -2.30 -5.14
C LYS A 19 -0.06 -1.86 -4.34
N LYS A 20 1.09 -1.94 -4.97
CA LYS A 20 2.31 -1.47 -4.35
C LYS A 20 2.33 0.07 -4.41
N PRO A 21 2.69 0.75 -3.34
CA PRO A 21 2.80 2.20 -3.37
C PRO A 21 3.84 2.68 -4.38
N VAL A 22 3.54 3.76 -5.06
CA VAL A 22 4.40 4.30 -6.09
C VAL A 22 5.15 5.53 -5.58
N GLN A 23 6.45 5.59 -5.82
CA GLN A 23 7.23 6.75 -5.41
C GLN A 23 7.14 7.79 -6.50
N ASN A 24 6.29 8.77 -6.31
CA ASN A 24 6.01 9.76 -7.34
C ASN A 24 6.10 11.20 -6.86
N VAL A 25 6.86 11.45 -5.80
CA VAL A 25 7.14 12.80 -5.33
C VAL A 25 8.59 13.12 -5.64
N SER A 26 8.82 14.32 -6.18
CA SER A 26 10.16 14.73 -6.56
C SER A 26 11.08 14.88 -5.35
N PRO A 27 12.20 14.16 -5.31
CA PRO A 27 13.14 14.33 -4.20
C PRO A 27 13.88 15.66 -4.22
N GLN A 28 13.95 16.29 -5.37
CA GLN A 28 14.61 17.59 -5.45
C GLN A 28 13.74 18.68 -4.86
N ARG A 29 12.44 18.61 -5.07
CA ARG A 29 11.53 19.63 -4.58
C ARG A 29 11.04 19.35 -3.18
N HIS A 30 10.85 18.10 -2.84
CA HIS A 30 10.28 17.72 -1.56
C HIS A 30 11.05 16.53 -0.99
N PRO A 31 12.29 16.76 -0.55
CA PRO A 31 13.14 15.64 -0.14
C PRO A 31 12.58 14.82 1.03
N ASN A 32 11.94 15.47 1.97
CA ASN A 32 11.42 14.73 3.11
C ASN A 32 10.17 13.94 2.77
N ILE A 33 9.30 14.51 1.93
CA ILE A 33 8.11 13.76 1.51
C ILE A 33 8.51 12.60 0.62
N ALA A 34 9.48 12.82 -0.25
CA ALA A 34 9.98 11.73 -1.10
C ALA A 34 10.60 10.64 -0.26
N ALA A 35 11.34 11.02 0.80
CA ALA A 35 11.92 10.04 1.70
C ALA A 35 10.83 9.24 2.41
N ALA A 36 9.75 9.91 2.79
CA ALA A 36 8.63 9.20 3.42
C ALA A 36 8.03 8.17 2.47
N GLN A 37 7.92 8.52 1.19
CA GLN A 37 7.41 7.54 0.23
C GLN A 37 8.34 6.33 0.10
N ARG A 38 9.64 6.53 0.16
CA ARG A 38 10.57 5.40 0.13
C ARG A 38 10.39 4.50 1.32
N LEU A 39 10.16 5.09 2.49
CA LEU A 39 9.94 4.30 3.70
C LEU A 39 8.63 3.52 3.62
N VAL A 40 7.61 4.13 3.05
CA VAL A 40 6.33 3.45 2.85
C VAL A 40 6.54 2.22 1.94
N ASP A 41 7.31 2.40 0.88
CA ASP A 41 7.56 1.29 -0.03
C ASP A 41 8.35 0.19 0.67
N GLN A 42 9.34 0.54 1.47
CA GLN A 42 10.12 -0.45 2.20
C GLN A 42 9.24 -1.20 3.20
N ALA A 43 8.36 -0.48 3.89
CA ALA A 43 7.45 -1.13 4.82
C ALA A 43 6.53 -2.10 4.08
N TYR A 44 6.03 -1.70 2.93
CA TYR A 44 5.17 -2.57 2.13
C TYR A 44 5.92 -3.86 1.77
N GLN A 45 7.16 -3.73 1.36
CA GLN A 45 7.94 -4.90 0.98
C GLN A 45 8.20 -5.82 2.17
N LYS A 46 8.43 -5.25 3.34
CA LYS A 46 8.65 -6.06 4.54
C LYS A 46 7.39 -6.81 4.94
N ILE A 47 6.23 -6.18 4.79
CA ILE A 47 4.98 -6.86 5.09
C ILE A 47 4.74 -7.99 4.11
N THR A 48 5.07 -7.75 2.83
CA THR A 48 4.95 -8.81 1.84
C THR A 48 5.84 -10.00 2.18
N ALA A 49 7.05 -9.72 2.64
CA ALA A 49 7.97 -10.78 3.04
C ALA A 49 7.42 -11.54 4.25
N ALA A 50 6.83 -10.83 5.19
CA ALA A 50 6.24 -11.47 6.36
C ALA A 50 5.08 -12.38 5.95
N GLN A 51 4.27 -11.94 5.00
CA GLN A 51 3.17 -12.76 4.53
C GLN A 51 3.67 -14.04 3.90
N LYS A 52 4.74 -13.96 3.11
CA LYS A 52 5.29 -15.14 2.49
C LYS A 52 5.88 -16.10 3.51
N ALA A 53 6.55 -15.58 4.50
CA ALA A 53 7.20 -16.42 5.50
C ALA A 53 6.19 -17.10 6.40
N ASN A 54 5.04 -16.46 6.59
CA ASN A 54 4.08 -16.95 7.54
C ASN A 54 3.10 -17.96 7.00
N GLU A 55 2.78 -17.91 5.77
CA GLU A 55 1.79 -18.80 5.18
C GLU A 55 0.35 -18.60 5.64
N PHE A 56 0.13 -17.71 6.59
CA PHE A 56 -1.22 -17.41 7.04
C PHE A 56 -1.46 -15.96 6.75
N ASP A 57 -2.70 -15.55 6.68
CA ASP A 57 -2.99 -14.16 6.35
C ASP A 57 -2.96 -13.26 7.59
N MET A 58 -2.54 -13.79 8.72
CA MET A 58 -2.39 -13.02 9.95
C MET A 58 -3.68 -12.26 10.28
N ASP A 59 -4.80 -12.97 10.14
CA ASP A 59 -6.14 -12.45 10.40
C ASP A 59 -6.47 -11.26 9.51
N GLY A 60 -5.86 -11.16 8.35
CA GLY A 60 -6.12 -10.06 7.44
C GLY A 60 -5.43 -8.77 7.81
N HIS A 61 -4.71 -8.75 8.92
CA HIS A 61 -4.08 -7.51 9.36
C HIS A 61 -2.90 -7.10 8.48
N ALA A 62 -2.16 -8.06 7.94
CA ALA A 62 -1.05 -7.70 7.05
C ALA A 62 -1.58 -7.08 5.76
N ALA A 63 -2.64 -7.62 5.21
CA ALA A 63 -3.23 -7.06 4.01
C ALA A 63 -3.79 -5.67 4.29
N LYS A 64 -4.39 -5.50 5.46
CA LYS A 64 -4.93 -4.20 5.84
C LYS A 64 -3.81 -3.17 6.02
N ALA A 65 -2.69 -3.59 6.59
CA ALA A 65 -1.56 -2.70 6.74
C ALA A 65 -1.04 -2.24 5.38
N LYS A 66 -0.98 -3.13 4.41
CA LYS A 66 -0.53 -2.76 3.07
C LYS A 66 -1.49 -1.78 2.43
N GLU A 67 -2.77 -1.97 2.64
CA GLU A 67 -3.77 -1.07 2.11
C GLU A 67 -3.62 0.33 2.72
N LEU A 68 -3.38 0.38 4.03
CA LEU A 68 -3.18 1.65 4.71
C LEU A 68 -1.91 2.35 4.23
N LEU A 69 -0.87 1.59 3.92
CA LEU A 69 0.35 2.18 3.38
C LEU A 69 0.09 2.82 2.03
N ASP A 70 -0.75 2.21 1.21
CA ASP A 70 -1.09 2.80 -0.06
C ASP A 70 -1.83 4.11 0.14
N GLN A 71 -2.73 4.16 1.11
CA GLN A 71 -3.45 5.39 1.43
C GLN A 71 -2.50 6.48 1.93
N VAL A 72 -1.57 6.10 2.79
CA VAL A 72 -0.58 7.05 3.27
C VAL A 72 0.21 7.63 2.11
N ASN A 73 0.59 6.78 1.18
CA ASN A 73 1.38 7.23 0.04
C ASN A 73 0.61 8.23 -0.81
N ASN A 74 -0.69 8.01 -0.98
CA ASN A 74 -1.51 8.95 -1.72
C ASN A 74 -1.62 10.29 -1.02
N GLU A 75 -1.69 10.27 0.31
CA GLU A 75 -1.73 11.51 1.07
C GLU A 75 -0.39 12.26 0.97
N LEU A 76 0.71 11.53 0.93
CA LEU A 76 2.01 12.16 0.78
C LEU A 76 2.12 12.87 -0.57
N LYS A 77 1.57 12.27 -1.60
CA LYS A 77 1.58 12.93 -2.90
C LYS A 77 0.75 14.20 -2.86
N GLN A 78 -0.41 14.15 -2.24
CA GLN A 78 -1.26 15.32 -2.14
C GLN A 78 -0.61 16.40 -1.29
N ALA A 79 0.14 16.02 -0.27
CA ALA A 79 0.86 16.99 0.54
C ALA A 79 1.89 17.72 -0.32
N ALA A 80 2.60 17.00 -1.17
CA ALA A 80 3.58 17.62 -2.05
C ALA A 80 2.91 18.58 -3.03
N GLU A 81 1.75 18.18 -3.54
CA GLU A 81 1.02 19.03 -4.47
C GLU A 81 0.51 20.28 -3.79
N ALA A 82 0.05 20.15 -2.56
CA ALA A 82 -0.41 21.30 -1.81
C ALA A 82 0.75 22.26 -1.52
N ALA A 83 1.91 21.71 -1.21
CA ALA A 83 3.09 22.52 -0.97
C ALA A 83 3.48 23.29 -2.23
N ASN A 84 3.32 22.68 -3.39
CA ASN A 84 3.62 23.35 -4.64
C ASN A 84 2.66 24.52 -4.87
N ARG A 85 1.42 24.37 -4.49
CA ARG A 85 0.44 25.43 -4.70
C ARG A 85 0.65 26.62 -3.76
N ASN A 86 1.27 26.38 -2.64
CA ASN A 86 1.45 27.43 -1.66
C ASN A 86 2.79 28.15 -1.74
N LYS A 87 3.45 28.08 -2.85
CA LYS A 87 4.72 28.74 -3.00
C LYS A 87 4.65 30.21 -3.36
#